data_3b955a9c583448303eb06f9b4c4e3c85
#
_entry.id   3b955a9c583448303eb06f9b4c4e3c85
#
_cell.length_a   1.000
_cell.length_b   1.000
_cell.length_c   1.000
_cell.angle_alpha   90.00
_cell.angle_beta   90.00
_cell.angle_gamma   90.00
#
_symmetry.space_group_name_H-M   'P 1'
#
loop_
_entity.id
_entity.type
_entity.pdbx_description
1 polymer ?
#
loop_
_entity_poly.entity_id
_entity_poly.type
_entity_poly.pdbx_seq_one_letter_code
_entity_poly.pdbx_strand_id
1 'polypeptide(L)'
;VKLVVPASLRRLLAAALASCLVVCAGDARAQSWKDVDAPTVAPNVKPAMLEGVDIVEHLGGQLPRDAAFRDSDGKAVKLGDYFDGKRPTLFVFAYHTCPMLCSLVLDATVKSLDEVPWNVGDEFDVVSVSIDPKDTPETATRKRAQVLESYPRAKGNPKGWHFLVGEEDQIRKVTDAIGFKYNYDERQKQYAHPAAIYLLTPEGKVARYLYGIQFPPADVRLGLLEATEGRSVSTTERILLFCYHYDPQGKRYSLVAMNVMRLGGGVTLLLLGSFFTIMWARERRKRRLRALAPPPVAPQHPAGAHPL
;
A
#
# COMPACT_ATOMS: atom_id res chain seq x y z
N VAL A 1 52.65 7.68 11.67
CA VAL A 1 52.51 6.48 12.48
C VAL A 1 51.95 5.40 11.58
N LYS A 2 52.82 4.45 11.12
CA LYS A 2 52.41 3.23 10.40
C LYS A 2 51.79 2.32 11.45
N LEU A 3 50.50 2.07 11.39
CA LEU A 3 49.84 1.03 12.19
C LEU A 3 50.37 -0.34 11.71
N VAL A 4 51.31 -0.89 12.44
CA VAL A 4 51.76 -2.27 12.22
C VAL A 4 50.76 -3.18 12.91
N VAL A 5 49.88 -3.78 12.11
CA VAL A 5 48.96 -4.80 12.59
C VAL A 5 49.71 -6.07 12.88
N PRO A 6 49.70 -6.57 14.13
CA PRO A 6 50.50 -7.77 14.50
C PRO A 6 50.09 -9.00 13.68
N ALA A 7 51.06 -9.84 13.34
CA ALA A 7 50.88 -11.00 12.46
C ALA A 7 49.78 -11.98 12.97
N SER A 8 49.60 -12.05 14.28
CA SER A 8 48.55 -12.85 14.94
C SER A 8 47.12 -12.36 14.58
N LEU A 9 46.93 -11.04 14.54
CA LEU A 9 45.63 -10.45 14.22
C LEU A 9 45.29 -10.61 12.73
N ARG A 10 46.28 -10.56 11.83
CA ARG A 10 46.10 -10.87 10.40
C ARG A 10 45.66 -12.31 10.16
N ARG A 11 46.25 -13.27 10.93
CA ARG A 11 45.89 -14.70 10.83
C ARG A 11 44.47 -14.95 11.35
N LEU A 12 44.06 -14.29 12.44
CA LEU A 12 42.70 -14.39 12.98
C LEU A 12 41.64 -13.79 12.03
N LEU A 13 41.93 -12.65 11.42
CA LEU A 13 41.03 -12.04 10.41
C LEU A 13 40.93 -12.88 9.13
N ALA A 14 42.03 -13.47 8.67
CA ALA A 14 42.02 -14.38 7.52
C ALA A 14 41.24 -15.67 7.81
N ALA A 15 41.39 -16.24 9.03
CA ALA A 15 40.65 -17.42 9.43
C ALA A 15 39.14 -17.13 9.58
N ALA A 16 38.76 -15.97 10.12
CA ALA A 16 37.34 -15.54 10.22
C ALA A 16 36.73 -15.33 8.85
N LEU A 17 37.43 -14.72 7.89
CA LEU A 17 36.97 -14.55 6.50
C LEU A 17 36.82 -15.89 5.76
N ALA A 18 37.80 -16.84 5.96
CA ALA A 18 37.71 -18.16 5.38
C ALA A 18 36.52 -18.97 5.94
N SER A 19 36.25 -18.87 7.26
CA SER A 19 35.11 -19.54 7.89
C SER A 19 33.78 -18.98 7.39
N CYS A 20 33.68 -17.67 7.17
CA CYS A 20 32.48 -17.04 6.63
C CYS A 20 32.20 -17.49 5.18
N LEU A 21 33.24 -17.66 4.35
CA LEU A 21 33.11 -18.15 2.99
C LEU A 21 32.70 -19.63 2.91
N VAL A 22 33.13 -20.46 3.85
CA VAL A 22 32.75 -21.88 3.92
C VAL A 22 31.30 -22.06 4.38
N VAL A 23 30.81 -21.22 5.30
CA VAL A 23 29.43 -21.26 5.76
C VAL A 23 28.44 -20.75 4.69
N CYS A 24 28.87 -19.84 3.81
CA CYS A 24 28.06 -19.38 2.68
C CYS A 24 28.07 -20.32 1.46
N ALA A 25 28.98 -21.31 1.42
CA ALA A 25 29.06 -22.34 0.37
C ALA A 25 28.28 -23.61 0.70
N GLY A 26 27.54 -23.65 1.81
CA GLY A 26 26.59 -24.72 2.14
C GLY A 26 25.48 -24.76 1.10
N ASP A 27 25.36 -25.92 0.46
CA ASP A 27 24.43 -26.29 -0.60
C ASP A 27 23.14 -25.53 -0.66
N ALA A 28 23.11 -24.44 -1.40
CA ALA A 28 21.86 -23.90 -1.93
C ALA A 28 21.35 -24.87 -3.02
N ARG A 29 20.82 -26.02 -2.60
CA ARG A 29 19.98 -26.81 -3.47
C ARG A 29 18.73 -26.00 -3.75
N ALA A 30 18.72 -25.30 -4.86
CA ALA A 30 17.49 -24.78 -5.42
C ALA A 30 16.59 -25.99 -5.67
N GLN A 31 15.63 -26.23 -4.78
CA GLN A 31 14.59 -27.22 -5.01
C GLN A 31 13.87 -26.82 -6.29
N SER A 32 14.05 -27.63 -7.30
CA SER A 32 13.31 -27.50 -8.55
C SER A 32 11.83 -27.67 -8.23
N TRP A 33 11.03 -26.62 -8.43
CA TRP A 33 9.56 -26.63 -8.31
C TRP A 33 8.89 -27.52 -9.37
N LYS A 34 9.67 -28.30 -10.16
CA LYS A 34 9.17 -29.15 -11.23
C LYS A 34 8.57 -30.48 -10.77
N ASP A 35 8.75 -30.86 -9.50
CA ASP A 35 8.34 -32.17 -8.99
C ASP A 35 7.14 -32.09 -8.02
N VAL A 36 6.43 -30.97 -7.96
CA VAL A 36 5.10 -30.95 -7.39
C VAL A 36 4.15 -31.38 -8.51
N ASP A 37 3.68 -32.62 -8.44
CA ASP A 37 2.48 -33.08 -9.18
C ASP A 37 1.30 -32.21 -8.75
N ALA A 38 1.28 -30.97 -9.22
CA ALA A 38 0.07 -30.16 -9.18
C ALA A 38 -0.93 -30.92 -10.04
N PRO A 39 -2.14 -31.23 -9.51
CA PRO A 39 -3.17 -31.84 -10.34
C PRO A 39 -3.27 -30.98 -11.59
N THR A 40 -3.08 -31.59 -12.75
CA THR A 40 -3.27 -30.94 -14.04
C THR A 40 -4.71 -30.46 -14.09
N VAL A 41 -4.92 -29.23 -13.61
CA VAL A 41 -6.17 -28.52 -13.84
C VAL A 41 -6.25 -28.40 -15.35
N ALA A 42 -7.25 -29.05 -15.93
CA ALA A 42 -7.53 -28.98 -17.35
C ALA A 42 -7.44 -27.52 -17.81
N PRO A 43 -6.94 -27.26 -19.04
CA PRO A 43 -6.70 -25.92 -19.52
C PRO A 43 -7.96 -25.07 -19.28
N ASN A 44 -7.79 -23.89 -18.68
CA ASN A 44 -8.80 -22.93 -18.24
C ASN A 44 -10.00 -22.81 -19.18
N VAL A 45 -10.92 -23.76 -19.12
CA VAL A 45 -12.26 -23.57 -19.65
C VAL A 45 -12.99 -22.78 -18.59
N LYS A 46 -13.10 -21.47 -18.81
CA LYS A 46 -13.89 -20.58 -17.95
C LYS A 46 -15.30 -21.19 -17.85
N PRO A 47 -15.81 -21.52 -16.66
CA PRO A 47 -17.15 -22.09 -16.55
C PRO A 47 -18.16 -21.21 -17.28
N ALA A 48 -19.15 -21.78 -17.96
CA ALA A 48 -20.13 -21.02 -18.74
C ALA A 48 -20.83 -19.94 -17.93
N MET A 49 -21.01 -20.13 -16.61
CA MET A 49 -21.55 -19.14 -15.68
C MET A 49 -20.69 -17.88 -15.52
N LEU A 50 -19.40 -17.97 -15.83
CA LEU A 50 -18.47 -16.86 -15.76
C LEU A 50 -18.23 -16.20 -17.13
N GLU A 51 -18.89 -16.64 -18.19
CA GLU A 51 -18.83 -15.95 -19.48
C GLU A 51 -19.38 -14.52 -19.31
N GLY A 52 -18.64 -13.53 -19.82
CA GLY A 52 -19.00 -12.12 -19.67
C GLY A 52 -18.79 -11.53 -18.28
N VAL A 53 -18.34 -12.32 -17.28
CA VAL A 53 -17.97 -11.82 -15.96
C VAL A 53 -16.50 -11.40 -15.97
N ASP A 54 -16.23 -10.12 -15.80
CA ASP A 54 -14.87 -9.55 -15.86
C ASP A 54 -14.80 -8.14 -15.25
N ILE A 55 -13.60 -7.62 -15.12
CA ILE A 55 -13.35 -6.19 -14.84
C ILE A 55 -12.44 -5.66 -15.94
N VAL A 56 -12.93 -4.69 -16.69
CA VAL A 56 -12.15 -3.90 -17.64
C VAL A 56 -11.76 -2.60 -16.95
N GLU A 57 -10.49 -2.44 -16.62
CA GLU A 57 -10.05 -1.26 -15.85
C GLU A 57 -10.20 0.04 -16.65
N HIS A 58 -10.91 1.00 -16.08
CA HIS A 58 -11.07 2.36 -16.59
C HIS A 58 -10.42 3.36 -15.63
N LEU A 59 -9.09 3.26 -15.44
CA LEU A 59 -8.34 4.19 -14.56
C LEU A 59 -8.49 5.63 -15.05
N GLY A 60 -8.77 6.55 -14.12
CA GLY A 60 -9.07 7.94 -14.42
C GLY A 60 -10.48 8.17 -14.96
N GLY A 61 -11.25 7.11 -15.22
CA GLY A 61 -12.65 7.18 -15.68
C GLY A 61 -13.54 7.85 -14.64
N GLN A 62 -14.43 8.74 -15.11
CA GLN A 62 -15.39 9.46 -14.26
C GLN A 62 -16.66 8.62 -14.07
N LEU A 63 -17.06 8.36 -12.83
CA LEU A 63 -18.36 7.78 -12.56
C LEU A 63 -19.48 8.76 -12.86
N PRO A 64 -20.65 8.26 -13.34
CA PRO A 64 -21.80 9.11 -13.67
C PRO A 64 -22.41 9.72 -12.42
N ARG A 65 -22.13 10.99 -12.19
CA ARG A 65 -22.57 11.72 -10.98
C ARG A 65 -24.10 11.91 -10.94
N ASP A 66 -24.76 11.88 -12.09
CA ASP A 66 -26.20 12.04 -12.26
C ASP A 66 -27.00 10.75 -12.09
N ALA A 67 -26.34 9.60 -11.94
CA ALA A 67 -27.00 8.31 -11.72
C ALA A 67 -27.87 8.36 -10.45
N ALA A 68 -29.14 8.00 -10.59
CA ALA A 68 -30.15 8.11 -9.55
C ALA A 68 -30.28 6.82 -8.75
N PHE A 69 -30.31 6.94 -7.43
CA PHE A 69 -30.44 5.83 -6.49
C PHE A 69 -31.39 6.20 -5.35
N ARG A 70 -31.66 5.23 -4.48
CA ARG A 70 -32.23 5.44 -3.15
C ARG A 70 -31.21 4.96 -2.12
N ASP A 71 -31.06 5.72 -1.06
CA ASP A 71 -30.24 5.31 0.08
C ASP A 71 -30.99 4.36 1.03
N SER A 72 -30.32 3.91 2.08
CA SER A 72 -30.87 3.01 3.09
C SER A 72 -32.07 3.62 3.86
N ASP A 73 -32.23 4.93 3.84
CA ASP A 73 -33.35 5.61 4.47
C ASP A 73 -34.51 5.87 3.48
N GLY A 74 -34.38 5.37 2.24
CA GLY A 74 -35.36 5.50 1.17
C GLY A 74 -35.35 6.86 0.45
N LYS A 75 -34.41 7.74 0.80
CA LYS A 75 -34.25 9.05 0.19
C LYS A 75 -33.70 8.90 -1.23
N ALA A 76 -34.31 9.62 -2.19
CA ALA A 76 -33.76 9.74 -3.54
C ALA A 76 -32.47 10.57 -3.50
N VAL A 77 -31.41 10.01 -4.08
CA VAL A 77 -30.05 10.59 -4.11
C VAL A 77 -29.44 10.43 -5.48
N LYS A 78 -28.45 11.24 -5.80
CA LYS A 78 -27.58 11.04 -6.96
C LYS A 78 -26.22 10.51 -6.50
N LEU A 79 -25.61 9.68 -7.31
CA LEU A 79 -24.27 9.14 -6.98
C LEU A 79 -23.26 10.27 -6.71
N GLY A 80 -23.39 11.38 -7.42
CA GLY A 80 -22.55 12.57 -7.25
C GLY A 80 -22.64 13.25 -5.89
N ASP A 81 -23.70 12.99 -5.11
CA ASP A 81 -23.88 13.55 -3.77
C ASP A 81 -22.85 13.00 -2.76
N TYR A 82 -22.24 11.85 -3.10
CA TYR A 82 -21.20 11.18 -2.30
C TYR A 82 -19.77 11.56 -2.72
N PHE A 83 -19.62 12.41 -3.72
CA PHE A 83 -18.33 12.91 -4.21
C PHE A 83 -18.20 14.39 -3.88
N ASP A 84 -17.80 14.67 -2.64
CA ASP A 84 -17.80 16.03 -2.05
C ASP A 84 -16.60 16.90 -2.48
N GLY A 85 -15.68 16.34 -3.28
CA GLY A 85 -14.46 17.02 -3.71
C GLY A 85 -13.38 17.14 -2.62
N LYS A 86 -13.59 16.51 -1.46
CA LYS A 86 -12.67 16.60 -0.30
C LYS A 86 -12.08 15.26 0.08
N ARG A 87 -12.92 14.22 0.16
CA ARG A 87 -12.55 12.90 0.64
C ARG A 87 -12.61 11.86 -0.48
N PRO A 88 -11.64 10.92 -0.54
CA PRO A 88 -11.73 9.79 -1.43
C PRO A 88 -12.85 8.86 -1.00
N THR A 89 -13.33 8.05 -1.92
CA THR A 89 -14.41 7.09 -1.67
C THR A 89 -13.93 5.67 -1.95
N LEU A 90 -14.10 4.77 -0.97
CA LEU A 90 -14.05 3.34 -1.22
C LEU A 90 -15.41 2.91 -1.76
N PHE A 91 -15.42 2.37 -2.97
CA PHE A 91 -16.64 2.00 -3.67
C PHE A 91 -16.68 0.48 -3.84
N VAL A 92 -17.86 -0.13 -3.63
CA VAL A 92 -18.04 -1.56 -3.76
C VAL A 92 -19.39 -1.89 -4.39
N PHE A 93 -19.38 -2.86 -5.33
CA PHE A 93 -20.60 -3.48 -5.81
C PHE A 93 -20.94 -4.72 -4.98
N ALA A 94 -22.16 -4.79 -4.49
CA ALA A 94 -22.68 -5.94 -3.79
C ALA A 94 -24.20 -5.97 -3.97
N TYR A 95 -24.84 -7.14 -3.99
CA TYR A 95 -26.29 -7.13 -3.81
C TYR A 95 -26.63 -7.53 -2.36
N HIS A 96 -27.57 -6.80 -1.77
CA HIS A 96 -27.75 -6.78 -0.32
C HIS A 96 -28.39 -8.08 0.21
N THR A 97 -29.09 -8.80 -0.63
CA THR A 97 -29.70 -10.09 -0.32
C THR A 97 -28.82 -11.30 -0.60
N CYS A 98 -27.55 -11.08 -1.02
CA CYS A 98 -26.61 -12.16 -1.35
C CYS A 98 -26.31 -13.07 -0.15
N PRO A 99 -26.44 -14.40 -0.30
CA PRO A 99 -26.19 -15.32 0.80
C PRO A 99 -24.70 -15.62 1.04
N MET A 100 -23.79 -15.30 0.10
CA MET A 100 -22.37 -15.72 0.22
C MET A 100 -21.34 -14.67 -0.21
N LEU A 101 -21.04 -14.49 -1.51
CA LEU A 101 -19.85 -13.81 -2.00
C LEU A 101 -19.81 -12.31 -1.65
N CYS A 102 -20.94 -11.61 -1.75
CA CYS A 102 -21.00 -10.18 -1.42
C CYS A 102 -20.75 -9.92 0.07
N SER A 103 -21.19 -10.84 0.94
CA SER A 103 -20.86 -10.75 2.37
C SER A 103 -19.35 -10.91 2.57
N LEU A 104 -18.69 -11.83 1.86
CA LEU A 104 -17.23 -12.01 1.95
C LEU A 104 -16.45 -10.77 1.52
N VAL A 105 -16.86 -10.06 0.46
CA VAL A 105 -16.22 -8.82 0.02
C VAL A 105 -16.40 -7.70 1.04
N LEU A 106 -17.64 -7.54 1.56
CA LEU A 106 -17.94 -6.54 2.58
C LEU A 106 -17.22 -6.84 3.91
N ASP A 107 -17.21 -8.10 4.35
CA ASP A 107 -16.51 -8.53 5.56
C ASP A 107 -15.00 -8.33 5.45
N ALA A 108 -14.42 -8.66 4.28
CA ALA A 108 -13.01 -8.41 4.01
C ALA A 108 -12.69 -6.90 3.99
N THR A 109 -13.62 -6.08 3.47
CA THR A 109 -13.50 -4.63 3.51
C THR A 109 -13.51 -4.12 4.94
N VAL A 110 -14.49 -4.55 5.75
CA VAL A 110 -14.58 -4.20 7.18
C VAL A 110 -13.30 -4.56 7.92
N LYS A 111 -12.83 -5.81 7.75
CA LYS A 111 -11.60 -6.28 8.40
C LYS A 111 -10.39 -5.44 8.02
N SER A 112 -10.26 -5.10 6.74
CA SER A 112 -9.17 -4.24 6.29
C SER A 112 -9.27 -2.83 6.88
N LEU A 113 -10.46 -2.24 6.89
CA LEU A 113 -10.69 -0.89 7.39
C LEU A 113 -10.51 -0.77 8.91
N ASP A 114 -10.70 -1.86 9.66
CA ASP A 114 -10.43 -1.88 11.10
C ASP A 114 -8.95 -1.71 11.42
N GLU A 115 -8.06 -2.16 10.52
CA GLU A 115 -6.60 -2.05 10.65
C GLU A 115 -6.02 -0.78 10.01
N VAL A 116 -6.78 -0.06 9.15
CA VAL A 116 -6.36 1.21 8.57
C VAL A 116 -6.47 2.32 9.63
N PRO A 117 -5.47 3.22 9.81
CA PRO A 117 -5.46 4.21 10.90
C PRO A 117 -6.48 5.35 10.72
N TRP A 118 -7.29 5.32 9.68
CA TRP A 118 -8.31 6.33 9.35
C TRP A 118 -9.72 5.83 9.62
N ASN A 119 -10.66 6.77 9.84
CA ASN A 119 -12.06 6.48 10.11
C ASN A 119 -12.92 6.75 8.89
N VAL A 120 -13.89 5.88 8.68
CA VAL A 120 -14.95 6.09 7.69
C VAL A 120 -15.81 7.28 8.12
N GLY A 121 -16.05 8.20 7.21
CA GLY A 121 -16.81 9.44 7.45
C GLY A 121 -15.95 10.64 7.86
N ASP A 122 -14.70 10.42 8.26
CA ASP A 122 -13.75 11.48 8.61
C ASP A 122 -12.74 11.71 7.47
N GLU A 123 -11.92 10.71 7.14
CA GLU A 123 -10.90 10.80 6.10
C GLU A 123 -11.35 10.27 4.74
N PHE A 124 -12.31 9.36 4.70
CA PHE A 124 -12.87 8.78 3.47
C PHE A 124 -14.30 8.28 3.69
N ASP A 125 -15.03 8.09 2.61
CA ASP A 125 -16.38 7.51 2.64
C ASP A 125 -16.40 6.12 2.01
N VAL A 126 -17.39 5.30 2.37
CA VAL A 126 -17.65 4.00 1.76
C VAL A 126 -19.03 4.02 1.11
N VAL A 127 -19.09 3.70 -0.17
CA VAL A 127 -20.34 3.61 -0.94
C VAL A 127 -20.51 2.20 -1.47
N SER A 128 -21.54 1.50 -1.02
CA SER A 128 -21.97 0.20 -1.52
C SER A 128 -23.18 0.36 -2.40
N VAL A 129 -23.08 -0.04 -3.67
CA VAL A 129 -24.20 -0.01 -4.63
C VAL A 129 -24.65 -1.44 -4.90
N SER A 130 -25.96 -1.69 -4.74
CA SER A 130 -26.53 -2.99 -5.13
C SER A 130 -26.53 -3.16 -6.65
N ILE A 131 -26.14 -4.36 -7.10
CA ILE A 131 -26.24 -4.77 -8.50
C ILE A 131 -27.57 -5.47 -8.80
N ASP A 132 -28.40 -5.72 -7.78
CA ASP A 132 -29.73 -6.34 -7.96
C ASP A 132 -30.81 -5.22 -7.95
N PRO A 133 -31.51 -4.99 -9.07
CA PRO A 133 -32.60 -4.00 -9.12
C PRO A 133 -33.80 -4.41 -8.26
N LYS A 134 -33.85 -5.65 -7.74
CA LYS A 134 -34.87 -6.11 -6.82
C LYS A 134 -34.59 -5.73 -5.36
N ASP A 135 -33.36 -5.28 -5.05
CA ASP A 135 -33.04 -4.80 -3.72
C ASP A 135 -33.79 -3.49 -3.43
N THR A 136 -34.24 -3.37 -2.19
CA THR A 136 -35.04 -2.24 -1.70
C THR A 136 -34.28 -1.44 -0.63
N PRO A 137 -34.71 -0.22 -0.29
CA PRO A 137 -34.13 0.52 0.83
C PRO A 137 -34.11 -0.29 2.15
N GLU A 138 -35.10 -1.14 2.37
CA GLU A 138 -35.20 -1.99 3.57
C GLU A 138 -34.11 -3.07 3.56
N THR A 139 -33.77 -3.66 2.37
CA THR A 139 -32.65 -4.60 2.27
C THR A 139 -31.33 -3.89 2.48
N ALA A 140 -31.18 -2.67 1.96
CA ALA A 140 -30.01 -1.81 2.17
C ALA A 140 -29.84 -1.46 3.65
N THR A 141 -30.91 -1.09 4.36
CA THR A 141 -30.89 -0.79 5.80
C THR A 141 -30.42 -1.98 6.61
N ARG A 142 -30.97 -3.18 6.33
CA ARG A 142 -30.56 -4.40 7.02
C ARG A 142 -29.09 -4.73 6.76
N LYS A 143 -28.64 -4.66 5.51
CA LYS A 143 -27.24 -4.93 5.16
C LYS A 143 -26.30 -3.91 5.82
N ARG A 144 -26.67 -2.62 5.79
CA ARG A 144 -25.93 -1.57 6.48
C ARG A 144 -25.79 -1.85 7.97
N ALA A 145 -26.89 -2.19 8.65
CA ALA A 145 -26.87 -2.51 10.09
C ALA A 145 -25.93 -3.69 10.38
N GLN A 146 -26.03 -4.78 9.59
CA GLN A 146 -25.18 -5.96 9.72
C GLN A 146 -23.68 -5.62 9.55
N VAL A 147 -23.33 -4.83 8.54
CA VAL A 147 -21.94 -4.41 8.28
C VAL A 147 -21.43 -3.52 9.41
N LEU A 148 -22.22 -2.59 9.89
CA LEU A 148 -21.83 -1.67 10.97
C LEU A 148 -21.69 -2.39 12.31
N GLU A 149 -22.48 -3.44 12.56
CA GLU A 149 -22.32 -4.30 13.74
C GLU A 149 -20.97 -5.02 13.73
N SER A 150 -20.51 -5.45 12.55
CA SER A 150 -19.22 -6.13 12.38
C SER A 150 -18.01 -5.17 12.33
N TYR A 151 -18.23 -3.85 12.23
CA TYR A 151 -17.17 -2.84 12.19
C TYR A 151 -16.95 -2.23 13.59
N PRO A 152 -15.91 -2.64 14.34
CA PRO A 152 -15.74 -2.24 15.74
C PRO A 152 -15.61 -0.73 15.95
N ARG A 153 -15.10 -0.02 14.95
CA ARG A 153 -14.88 1.44 14.97
C ARG A 153 -16.11 2.27 14.61
N ALA A 154 -17.20 1.61 14.15
CA ALA A 154 -18.48 2.29 13.87
C ALA A 154 -19.22 2.71 15.15
N LYS A 155 -18.69 2.43 16.35
CA LYS A 155 -19.32 2.73 17.64
C LYS A 155 -19.57 4.24 17.77
N GLY A 156 -20.82 4.63 17.50
CA GLY A 156 -21.35 5.97 17.80
C GLY A 156 -21.74 6.84 16.62
N ASN A 157 -21.19 6.66 15.45
CA ASN A 157 -21.67 7.39 14.26
C ASN A 157 -21.22 6.77 12.94
N PRO A 158 -22.09 6.02 12.26
CA PRO A 158 -21.76 5.40 10.97
C PRO A 158 -21.89 6.41 9.80
N LYS A 159 -21.56 7.66 10.03
CA LYS A 159 -21.44 8.62 8.94
C LYS A 159 -20.36 8.13 7.99
N GLY A 160 -20.64 8.19 6.70
CA GLY A 160 -19.68 7.78 5.67
C GLY A 160 -19.85 6.35 5.16
N TRP A 161 -20.72 5.52 5.72
CA TRP A 161 -21.13 4.22 5.15
C TRP A 161 -22.49 4.35 4.48
N HIS A 162 -22.50 4.30 3.15
CA HIS A 162 -23.69 4.51 2.32
C HIS A 162 -24.04 3.25 1.55
N PHE A 163 -25.29 2.83 1.62
CA PHE A 163 -25.83 1.68 0.91
C PHE A 163 -26.93 2.12 -0.03
N LEU A 164 -26.73 1.88 -1.32
CA LEU A 164 -27.58 2.41 -2.38
C LEU A 164 -28.25 1.27 -3.14
N VAL A 165 -29.49 1.49 -3.50
CA VAL A 165 -30.29 0.63 -4.38
C VAL A 165 -30.84 1.45 -5.53
N GLY A 166 -31.02 0.84 -6.70
CA GLY A 166 -31.49 1.58 -7.87
C GLY A 166 -32.07 0.67 -8.94
N GLU A 167 -32.60 1.30 -9.96
CA GLU A 167 -33.12 0.64 -11.15
C GLU A 167 -31.99 0.09 -12.03
N GLU A 168 -32.26 -0.91 -12.82
CA GLU A 168 -31.28 -1.63 -13.62
C GLU A 168 -30.47 -0.71 -14.56
N ASP A 169 -31.12 0.23 -15.21
CA ASP A 169 -30.49 1.18 -16.13
C ASP A 169 -29.45 2.08 -15.41
N GLN A 170 -29.76 2.51 -14.19
CA GLN A 170 -28.87 3.32 -13.37
C GLN A 170 -27.68 2.49 -12.81
N ILE A 171 -27.96 1.25 -12.40
CA ILE A 171 -26.93 0.29 -11.99
C ILE A 171 -25.99 0.03 -13.17
N ARG A 172 -26.53 -0.30 -14.36
CA ARG A 172 -25.75 -0.53 -15.57
C ARG A 172 -24.88 0.67 -15.94
N LYS A 173 -25.42 1.86 -15.89
CA LYS A 173 -24.67 3.09 -16.16
C LYS A 173 -23.42 3.22 -15.30
N VAL A 174 -23.49 2.83 -14.02
CA VAL A 174 -22.35 2.89 -13.09
C VAL A 174 -21.39 1.70 -13.30
N THR A 175 -21.92 0.48 -13.48
CA THR A 175 -21.08 -0.70 -13.69
C THR A 175 -20.31 -0.61 -15.01
N ASP A 176 -20.90 -0.09 -16.07
CA ASP A 176 -20.21 0.13 -17.35
C ASP A 176 -19.13 1.20 -17.23
N ALA A 177 -19.37 2.29 -16.51
CA ALA A 177 -18.41 3.36 -16.30
C ALA A 177 -17.15 2.86 -15.56
N ILE A 178 -17.31 1.95 -14.61
CA ILE A 178 -16.20 1.36 -13.85
C ILE A 178 -15.64 0.09 -14.51
N GLY A 179 -16.29 -0.40 -15.57
CA GLY A 179 -15.90 -1.61 -16.28
C GLY A 179 -16.21 -2.92 -15.55
N PHE A 180 -17.18 -2.90 -14.65
CA PHE A 180 -17.61 -4.07 -13.89
C PHE A 180 -18.67 -4.86 -14.68
N LYS A 181 -18.32 -6.08 -15.12
CA LYS A 181 -19.20 -6.95 -15.91
C LYS A 181 -19.70 -8.11 -15.06
N TYR A 182 -21.00 -8.27 -15.01
CA TYR A 182 -21.68 -9.29 -14.23
C TYR A 182 -22.85 -9.87 -15.00
N ASN A 183 -23.24 -11.11 -14.66
CA ASN A 183 -24.37 -11.81 -15.28
C ASN A 183 -25.27 -12.42 -14.23
N TYR A 184 -26.56 -12.49 -14.52
CA TYR A 184 -27.50 -13.26 -13.70
C TYR A 184 -27.52 -14.73 -14.15
N ASP A 185 -27.29 -15.65 -13.22
CA ASP A 185 -27.40 -17.10 -13.45
C ASP A 185 -28.81 -17.57 -13.08
N GLU A 186 -29.62 -17.84 -14.10
CA GLU A 186 -31.01 -18.31 -13.94
C GLU A 186 -31.11 -19.65 -13.20
N ARG A 187 -30.09 -20.51 -13.29
CA ARG A 187 -30.09 -21.82 -12.64
C ARG A 187 -29.88 -21.70 -11.14
N GLN A 188 -28.94 -20.85 -10.75
CA GLN A 188 -28.62 -20.61 -9.34
C GLN A 188 -29.44 -19.48 -8.74
N LYS A 189 -30.16 -18.72 -9.56
CA LYS A 189 -30.89 -17.50 -9.18
C LYS A 189 -30.01 -16.50 -8.44
N GLN A 190 -28.79 -16.32 -8.92
CA GLN A 190 -27.76 -15.47 -8.31
C GLN A 190 -26.99 -14.71 -9.39
N TYR A 191 -26.38 -13.60 -8.98
CA TYR A 191 -25.47 -12.85 -9.84
C TYR A 191 -24.06 -13.46 -9.78
N ALA A 192 -23.52 -13.84 -10.94
CA ALA A 192 -22.09 -14.11 -11.09
C ALA A 192 -21.38 -12.78 -11.35
N HIS A 193 -20.48 -12.41 -10.47
CA HIS A 193 -19.75 -11.14 -10.54
C HIS A 193 -18.30 -11.29 -10.02
N PRO A 194 -17.37 -10.43 -10.48
CA PRO A 194 -16.02 -10.43 -9.93
C PRO A 194 -16.01 -9.84 -8.52
N ALA A 195 -15.03 -10.25 -7.72
CA ALA A 195 -14.80 -9.69 -6.39
C ALA A 195 -13.75 -8.59 -6.49
N ALA A 196 -14.11 -7.37 -6.15
CA ALA A 196 -13.21 -6.21 -6.10
C ALA A 196 -13.82 -5.07 -5.29
N ILE A 197 -12.96 -4.17 -4.81
CA ILE A 197 -13.29 -2.84 -4.33
C ILE A 197 -12.57 -1.80 -5.17
N TYR A 198 -13.12 -0.61 -5.23
CA TYR A 198 -12.65 0.47 -6.08
C TYR A 198 -12.34 1.69 -5.21
N LEU A 199 -11.21 2.32 -5.46
CA LEU A 199 -10.86 3.56 -4.77
C LEU A 199 -11.03 4.70 -5.76
N LEU A 200 -11.87 5.65 -5.37
CA LEU A 200 -12.26 6.79 -6.19
C LEU A 200 -11.69 8.08 -5.61
N THR A 201 -11.31 8.99 -6.49
CA THR A 201 -10.92 10.34 -6.08
C THR A 201 -12.11 11.08 -5.46
N PRO A 202 -11.88 12.19 -4.74
CA PRO A 202 -12.96 13.02 -4.20
C PRO A 202 -13.98 13.51 -5.24
N GLU A 203 -13.61 13.55 -6.51
CA GLU A 203 -14.47 13.91 -7.64
C GLU A 203 -15.24 12.72 -8.21
N GLY A 204 -14.93 11.49 -7.77
CA GLY A 204 -15.54 10.26 -8.26
C GLY A 204 -14.90 9.69 -9.52
N LYS A 205 -13.59 9.94 -9.73
CA LYS A 205 -12.79 9.25 -10.76
C LYS A 205 -12.17 7.99 -10.19
N VAL A 206 -12.03 6.97 -11.01
CA VAL A 206 -11.43 5.70 -10.61
C VAL A 206 -9.92 5.87 -10.45
N ALA A 207 -9.43 5.80 -9.23
CA ALA A 207 -8.00 5.86 -8.93
C ALA A 207 -7.36 4.47 -8.91
N ARG A 208 -8.06 3.44 -8.34
CA ARG A 208 -7.47 2.11 -8.15
C ARG A 208 -8.52 1.02 -8.05
N TYR A 209 -8.15 -0.16 -8.52
CA TYR A 209 -8.87 -1.42 -8.36
C TYR A 209 -8.11 -2.31 -7.37
N LEU A 210 -8.79 -2.88 -6.39
CA LEU A 210 -8.25 -3.91 -5.52
C LEU A 210 -9.10 -5.17 -5.67
N TYR A 211 -8.48 -6.28 -6.05
CA TYR A 211 -9.14 -7.52 -6.46
C TYR A 211 -9.15 -8.56 -5.36
N GLY A 212 -10.17 -9.42 -5.41
CA GLY A 212 -10.29 -10.60 -4.56
C GLY A 212 -11.19 -10.39 -3.34
N ILE A 213 -11.05 -11.31 -2.39
CA ILE A 213 -11.83 -11.36 -1.15
C ILE A 213 -10.94 -11.18 0.09
N GLN A 214 -9.76 -10.63 -0.10
CA GLN A 214 -8.81 -10.25 0.95
C GLN A 214 -8.13 -8.96 0.51
N PHE A 215 -8.25 -7.94 1.32
CA PHE A 215 -7.67 -6.62 1.04
C PHE A 215 -6.65 -6.30 2.12
N PRO A 216 -5.33 -6.44 1.84
CA PRO A 216 -4.30 -6.05 2.78
C PRO A 216 -4.49 -4.59 3.22
N PRO A 217 -4.50 -4.28 4.53
CA PRO A 217 -4.72 -2.91 5.01
C PRO A 217 -3.75 -1.88 4.43
N ALA A 218 -2.51 -2.32 4.17
CA ALA A 218 -1.50 -1.48 3.51
C ALA A 218 -1.91 -1.08 2.08
N ASP A 219 -2.49 -2.01 1.30
CA ASP A 219 -2.93 -1.74 -0.07
C ASP A 219 -4.14 -0.80 -0.09
N VAL A 220 -5.09 -0.99 0.82
CA VAL A 220 -6.25 -0.09 0.97
C VAL A 220 -5.78 1.31 1.37
N ARG A 221 -4.88 1.41 2.36
CA ARG A 221 -4.31 2.68 2.79
C ARG A 221 -3.58 3.40 1.65
N LEU A 222 -2.69 2.71 0.95
CA LEU A 222 -1.92 3.30 -0.15
C LEU A 222 -2.83 3.73 -1.31
N GLY A 223 -3.84 2.92 -1.64
CA GLY A 223 -4.79 3.27 -2.67
C GLY A 223 -5.70 4.45 -2.30
N LEU A 224 -6.11 4.59 -1.03
CA LEU A 224 -6.82 5.78 -0.55
C LEU A 224 -5.94 7.03 -0.61
N LEU A 225 -4.65 6.92 -0.25
CA LEU A 225 -3.68 8.02 -0.40
C LEU A 225 -3.52 8.44 -1.86
N GLU A 226 -3.40 7.48 -2.76
CA GLU A 226 -3.32 7.73 -4.19
C GLU A 226 -4.60 8.41 -4.70
N ALA A 227 -5.76 7.97 -4.23
CA ALA A 227 -7.06 8.56 -4.58
C ALA A 227 -7.19 10.02 -4.12
N THR A 228 -6.50 10.45 -3.06
CA THR A 228 -6.48 11.88 -2.66
C THR A 228 -5.72 12.76 -3.63
N GLU A 229 -5.05 12.20 -4.64
CA GLU A 229 -4.15 12.92 -5.58
C GLU A 229 -3.09 13.77 -4.83
N GLY A 230 -2.71 13.34 -3.63
CA GLY A 230 -1.72 14.00 -2.78
C GLY A 230 -2.20 15.29 -2.09
N ARG A 231 -3.48 15.63 -2.17
CA ARG A 231 -4.03 16.88 -1.62
C ARG A 231 -4.05 16.95 -0.09
N SER A 232 -4.09 15.81 0.58
CA SER A 232 -4.15 15.72 2.05
C SER A 232 -3.09 14.81 2.65
N VAL A 233 -1.98 14.58 1.94
CA VAL A 233 -0.98 13.57 2.31
C VAL A 233 0.13 14.21 3.14
N SER A 234 0.42 13.64 4.30
CA SER A 234 1.56 14.04 5.13
C SER A 234 2.90 13.76 4.42
N THR A 235 3.98 14.42 4.87
CA THR A 235 5.32 14.18 4.30
C THR A 235 5.73 12.71 4.38
N THR A 236 5.40 12.02 5.46
CA THR A 236 5.68 10.60 5.67
C THR A 236 4.94 9.73 4.65
N GLU A 237 3.68 10.06 4.37
CA GLU A 237 2.85 9.34 3.41
C GLU A 237 3.30 9.56 1.97
N ARG A 238 3.79 10.76 1.62
CA ARG A 238 4.43 11.01 0.32
C ARG A 238 5.67 10.16 0.11
N ILE A 239 6.48 9.95 1.15
CA ILE A 239 7.64 9.06 1.09
C ILE A 239 7.19 7.61 0.87
N LEU A 240 6.11 7.16 1.54
CA LEU A 240 5.55 5.82 1.31
C LEU A 240 5.10 5.64 -0.14
N LEU A 241 4.34 6.58 -0.70
CA LEU A 241 3.91 6.52 -2.11
C LEU A 241 5.08 6.51 -3.09
N PHE A 242 6.18 7.21 -2.78
CA PHE A 242 7.39 7.18 -3.59
C PHE A 242 8.08 5.82 -3.57
N CYS A 243 8.05 5.11 -2.43
CA CYS A 243 8.68 3.80 -2.28
C CYS A 243 7.82 2.63 -2.79
N TYR A 244 6.50 2.80 -2.83
CA TYR A 244 5.57 1.76 -3.25
C TYR A 244 4.89 2.13 -4.56
N HIS A 245 4.78 1.14 -5.44
CA HIS A 245 4.06 1.27 -6.70
C HIS A 245 3.08 0.11 -6.84
N TYR A 246 1.91 0.39 -7.41
CA TYR A 246 0.95 -0.66 -7.71
C TYR A 246 1.45 -1.51 -8.87
N ASP A 247 1.50 -2.82 -8.66
CA ASP A 247 1.82 -3.81 -9.68
C ASP A 247 0.53 -4.34 -10.31
N PRO A 248 0.21 -3.97 -11.56
CA PRO A 248 -1.01 -4.43 -12.22
C PRO A 248 -1.05 -5.93 -12.46
N GLN A 249 0.12 -6.58 -12.62
CA GLN A 249 0.20 -8.03 -12.85
C GLN A 249 0.02 -8.80 -11.55
N GLY A 250 0.69 -8.38 -10.48
CA GLY A 250 0.53 -8.96 -9.15
C GLY A 250 -0.74 -8.48 -8.42
N LYS A 251 -1.46 -7.50 -8.97
CA LYS A 251 -2.69 -6.89 -8.41
C LYS A 251 -2.54 -6.43 -6.94
N ARG A 252 -1.36 -5.93 -6.60
CA ARG A 252 -0.99 -5.47 -5.24
C ARG A 252 0.05 -4.35 -5.30
N TYR A 253 0.22 -3.62 -4.20
CA TYR A 253 1.33 -2.70 -4.07
C TYR A 253 2.64 -3.44 -3.85
N SER A 254 3.64 -3.12 -4.66
CA SER A 254 4.99 -3.68 -4.55
C SER A 254 6.00 -2.57 -4.22
N LEU A 255 7.03 -2.95 -3.48
CA LEU A 255 8.11 -2.07 -3.10
C LEU A 255 9.01 -1.83 -4.30
N VAL A 256 9.16 -0.59 -4.72
CA VAL A 256 10.07 -0.25 -5.82
C VAL A 256 11.50 -0.23 -5.29
N ALA A 257 12.21 -1.36 -5.42
CA ALA A 257 13.56 -1.54 -4.92
C ALA A 257 14.51 -0.40 -5.35
N MET A 258 14.37 0.09 -6.58
CA MET A 258 15.17 1.20 -7.09
C MET A 258 14.96 2.50 -6.28
N ASN A 259 13.73 2.81 -5.86
CA ASN A 259 13.45 4.02 -5.09
C ASN A 259 14.00 3.92 -3.66
N VAL A 260 13.90 2.74 -3.05
CA VAL A 260 14.51 2.46 -1.74
C VAL A 260 16.03 2.55 -1.82
N MET A 261 16.65 2.00 -2.87
CA MET A 261 18.09 2.11 -3.09
C MET A 261 18.54 3.57 -3.29
N ARG A 262 17.78 4.38 -4.02
CA ARG A 262 18.06 5.82 -4.20
C ARG A 262 18.01 6.59 -2.89
N LEU A 263 16.99 6.35 -2.07
CA LEU A 263 16.87 6.97 -0.73
C LEU A 263 18.01 6.51 0.18
N GLY A 264 18.28 5.21 0.28
CA GLY A 264 19.37 4.65 1.07
C GLY A 264 20.74 5.16 0.62
N GLY A 265 20.97 5.20 -0.69
CA GLY A 265 22.18 5.78 -1.28
C GLY A 265 22.36 7.26 -0.96
N GLY A 266 21.30 8.05 -1.05
CA GLY A 266 21.29 9.48 -0.68
C GLY A 266 21.66 9.70 0.79
N VAL A 267 21.04 8.96 1.70
CA VAL A 267 21.36 9.01 3.13
C VAL A 267 22.83 8.64 3.38
N THR A 268 23.31 7.57 2.74
CA THR A 268 24.71 7.13 2.87
C THR A 268 25.68 8.21 2.40
N LEU A 269 25.40 8.85 1.26
CA LEU A 269 26.24 9.95 0.74
C LEU A 269 26.25 11.15 1.68
N LEU A 270 25.10 11.51 2.26
CA LEU A 270 25.02 12.61 3.26
C LEU A 270 25.81 12.30 4.53
N LEU A 271 25.72 11.08 5.04
CA LEU A 271 26.46 10.66 6.23
C LEU A 271 27.98 10.65 5.97
N LEU A 272 28.41 10.05 4.85
CA LEU A 272 29.83 10.03 4.46
C LEU A 272 30.36 11.43 4.17
N GLY A 273 29.63 12.27 3.44
CA GLY A 273 29.99 13.65 3.17
C GLY A 273 30.13 14.46 4.44
N SER A 274 29.18 14.34 5.38
CA SER A 274 29.25 14.99 6.69
C SER A 274 30.43 14.51 7.50
N PHE A 275 30.70 13.20 7.53
CA PHE A 275 31.84 12.62 8.22
C PHE A 275 33.18 13.17 7.69
N PHE A 276 33.36 13.18 6.37
CA PHE A 276 34.60 13.69 5.76
C PHE A 276 34.75 15.21 5.96
N THR A 277 33.70 15.99 5.86
CA THR A 277 33.76 17.44 6.10
C THR A 277 34.11 17.76 7.55
N ILE A 278 33.53 17.06 8.53
CA ILE A 278 33.86 17.20 9.95
C ILE A 278 35.32 16.81 10.20
N MET A 279 35.76 15.70 9.63
CA MET A 279 37.14 15.23 9.78
C MET A 279 38.14 16.24 9.21
N TRP A 280 37.86 16.77 8.01
CA TRP A 280 38.69 17.77 7.37
C TRP A 280 38.71 19.11 8.14
N ALA A 281 37.55 19.56 8.62
CA ALA A 281 37.46 20.74 9.47
C ALA A 281 38.27 20.58 10.77
N ARG A 282 38.20 19.40 11.42
CA ARG A 282 39.00 19.07 12.61
C ARG A 282 40.51 19.06 12.32
N GLU A 283 40.89 18.48 11.18
CA GLU A 283 42.30 18.43 10.78
C GLU A 283 42.84 19.84 10.47
N ARG A 284 42.08 20.65 9.71
CA ARG A 284 42.42 22.07 9.46
C ARG A 284 42.58 22.87 10.76
N ARG A 285 41.69 22.67 11.73
CA ARG A 285 41.76 23.33 13.04
C ARG A 285 43.01 22.88 13.78
N LYS A 286 43.35 21.60 13.79
CA LYS A 286 44.58 21.09 14.41
C LYS A 286 45.85 21.68 13.77
N ARG A 287 45.88 21.75 12.44
CA ARG A 287 47.02 22.35 11.70
C ARG A 287 47.19 23.84 12.04
N ARG A 288 46.11 24.60 12.11
CA ARG A 288 46.12 26.01 12.52
C ARG A 288 46.63 26.17 13.94
N LEU A 289 46.18 25.37 14.89
CA LEU A 289 46.63 25.41 16.27
C LEU A 289 48.14 25.05 16.41
N ARG A 290 48.63 24.08 15.63
CA ARG A 290 50.06 23.73 15.58
C ARG A 290 50.91 24.83 14.98
N ALA A 291 50.42 25.57 14.00
CA ALA A 291 51.15 26.69 13.39
C ALA A 291 51.24 27.92 14.33
N LEU A 292 50.32 28.05 15.30
CA LEU A 292 50.30 29.10 16.30
C LEU A 292 51.07 28.71 17.59
N ALA A 293 51.47 27.46 17.72
CA ALA A 293 52.30 27.01 18.88
C ALA A 293 53.71 27.58 18.79
N PRO A 294 54.26 28.09 19.88
CA PRO A 294 55.66 28.59 19.90
C PRO A 294 56.59 27.40 19.58
N PRO A 295 57.75 27.69 18.95
CA PRO A 295 58.73 26.66 18.64
C PRO A 295 59.19 25.93 19.91
N PRO A 296 59.45 24.65 19.86
CA PRO A 296 59.94 23.90 21.01
C PRO A 296 61.20 24.53 21.52
N VAL A 297 61.28 24.87 22.83
CA VAL A 297 62.49 25.36 23.48
C VAL A 297 63.56 24.33 23.31
N ALA A 298 64.67 24.71 22.66
CA ALA A 298 65.82 23.83 22.48
C ALA A 298 66.33 23.35 23.86
N PRO A 299 66.64 22.06 24.04
CA PRO A 299 67.21 21.58 25.29
C PRO A 299 68.48 22.36 25.63
N GLN A 300 68.53 23.08 26.77
CA GLN A 300 69.72 23.71 27.26
C GLN A 300 70.69 22.62 27.64
N HIS A 301 71.75 22.50 26.89
CA HIS A 301 72.88 21.65 27.28
C HIS A 301 73.46 22.25 28.56
N PRO A 302 73.66 21.49 29.64
CA PRO A 302 74.35 21.95 30.80
C PRO A 302 75.80 22.28 30.41
N ALA A 303 76.14 23.55 30.57
CA ALA A 303 77.53 24.05 30.34
C ALA A 303 78.53 23.28 31.20
N GLY A 304 79.52 22.77 30.57
CA GLY A 304 80.74 22.13 30.99
C GLY A 304 81.08 22.00 32.48
N ALA A 305 81.24 20.75 32.85
CA ALA A 305 82.18 20.45 33.95
C ALA A 305 83.57 20.41 33.34
N HIS A 306 84.43 21.36 33.68
CA HIS A 306 85.84 21.30 33.41
C HIS A 306 86.47 20.25 34.34
N PRO A 307 87.29 19.35 33.87
CA PRO A 307 88.06 18.49 34.71
C PRO A 307 89.32 19.29 35.19
N LEU A 308 89.63 19.22 36.52
CA LEU A 308 90.97 19.46 37.07
C LEU A 308 91.79 18.25 36.86
#